data_aa52f5f369a0e68869cce3637676cdfd
#
_entry.id   aa52f5f369a0e68869cce3637676cdfd
#
_cell.length_a   1.000
_cell.length_b   1.000
_cell.length_c   1.000
_cell.angle_alpha   90.00
_cell.angle_beta   90.00
_cell.angle_gamma   90.00
#
_symmetry.space_group_name_H-M   'P 1'
#
loop_
_entity.id
_entity.type
_entity.pdbx_description
1 polymer ?
#
loop_
_entity_poly.entity_id
_entity_poly.type
_entity_poly.pdbx_seq_one_letter_code
_entity_poly.pdbx_strand_id
1 'polypeptide(L)'
;MELHEKFTNLSVSEDRTIVGGGMFAHAFAGDYTFAIYDFYANEQDLMKDPGLANAAMQANVDAMKLDDAAKEALMSEYQTYVAMYVHNHSDQIRQSRDLETMSFEAEDLDWSTKKVVVVSTYNTKWGKNKDFVEGIKNGSLKTLQESGHAVAAYASRHFYGSGADWHTYQVYNSWSDFAAYEEANLGGPMTEDDKKFWASIDSHSDEILTYIGGMDPETKVFSYSK
;
A
#
# COMPACT_ATOMS: atom_id res chain seq x y z
N MET A 1 9.90 -9.35 -10.68
CA MET A 1 9.08 -9.94 -9.61
C MET A 1 9.85 -10.99 -8.83
N GLU A 2 10.37 -12.05 -9.43
CA GLU A 2 11.13 -13.11 -8.72
C GLU A 2 12.28 -12.59 -7.83
N LEU A 3 13.02 -11.58 -8.31
CA LEU A 3 14.10 -10.98 -7.50
C LEU A 3 13.57 -10.24 -6.26
N HIS A 4 12.40 -9.61 -6.34
CA HIS A 4 11.78 -8.96 -5.17
C HIS A 4 11.44 -9.99 -4.10
N GLU A 5 10.72 -11.06 -4.45
CA GLU A 5 10.41 -12.15 -3.53
C GLU A 5 11.67 -12.76 -2.92
N LYS A 6 12.67 -13.08 -3.78
CA LYS A 6 13.93 -13.67 -3.35
C LYS A 6 14.65 -12.82 -2.30
N PHE A 7 14.88 -11.53 -2.59
CA PHE A 7 15.69 -10.68 -1.71
C PHE A 7 14.90 -10.16 -0.50
N THR A 8 13.60 -9.99 -0.62
CA THR A 8 12.74 -9.72 0.54
C THR A 8 12.78 -10.91 1.51
N ASN A 9 12.65 -12.14 1.00
CA ASN A 9 12.67 -13.34 1.84
C ASN A 9 14.08 -13.66 2.40
N LEU A 10 15.15 -13.27 1.71
CA LEU A 10 16.49 -13.33 2.28
C LEU A 10 16.72 -12.36 3.45
N SER A 11 15.93 -11.32 3.57
CA SER A 11 16.00 -10.36 4.68
C SER A 11 15.08 -10.70 5.87
N VAL A 12 14.42 -11.86 5.86
CA VAL A 12 13.53 -12.29 6.97
C VAL A 12 14.34 -12.68 8.20
N SER A 13 13.95 -12.15 9.36
CA SER A 13 14.37 -12.59 10.69
C SER A 13 13.34 -12.17 11.75
N GLU A 14 13.40 -12.79 12.92
CA GLU A 14 12.54 -12.44 14.06
C GLU A 14 12.82 -11.01 14.57
N ASP A 15 14.04 -10.51 14.38
CA ASP A 15 14.46 -9.18 14.85
C ASP A 15 13.91 -8.01 14.00
N ARG A 16 13.38 -8.29 12.80
CA ARG A 16 12.80 -7.27 11.93
C ARG A 16 11.63 -6.58 12.59
N THR A 17 11.58 -5.25 12.46
CA THR A 17 10.52 -4.41 13.05
C THR A 17 9.36 -4.10 12.08
N ILE A 18 9.49 -4.50 10.82
CA ILE A 18 8.39 -4.46 9.86
C ILE A 18 7.23 -5.35 10.36
N VAL A 19 6.00 -4.85 10.29
CA VAL A 19 4.80 -5.55 10.76
C VAL A 19 3.93 -6.09 9.62
N GLY A 20 4.27 -5.77 8.39
CA GLY A 20 3.58 -6.24 7.20
C GLY A 20 4.01 -5.45 5.98
N GLY A 21 3.54 -5.85 4.81
CA GLY A 21 3.83 -5.16 3.57
C GLY A 21 2.97 -5.66 2.43
N GLY A 22 2.89 -4.87 1.36
CA GLY A 22 2.15 -5.24 0.17
C GLY A 22 2.81 -4.72 -1.10
N MET A 23 2.68 -5.47 -2.18
CA MET A 23 3.13 -5.08 -3.50
C MET A 23 1.95 -4.95 -4.46
N PHE A 24 1.91 -3.85 -5.17
CA PHE A 24 0.85 -3.49 -6.10
C PHE A 24 1.44 -3.19 -7.47
N ALA A 25 0.80 -3.69 -8.51
CA ALA A 25 1.12 -3.34 -9.88
C ALA A 25 0.13 -2.28 -10.38
N HIS A 26 0.62 -1.27 -11.08
CA HIS A 26 -0.25 -0.29 -11.73
C HIS A 26 -1.09 -0.98 -12.82
N ALA A 27 -2.40 -0.78 -12.80
CA ALA A 27 -3.30 -1.49 -13.73
C ALA A 27 -3.27 -0.93 -15.15
N PHE A 28 -2.95 0.34 -15.30
CA PHE A 28 -2.85 1.04 -16.58
C PHE A 28 -1.47 1.73 -16.71
N ALA A 29 -1.24 2.44 -17.80
CA ALA A 29 -0.01 3.22 -17.96
C ALA A 29 0.03 4.37 -16.93
N GLY A 30 1.17 4.55 -16.26
CA GLY A 30 1.41 5.56 -15.25
C GLY A 30 2.89 5.87 -15.12
N ASP A 31 3.24 6.71 -14.16
CA ASP A 31 4.62 7.15 -13.92
C ASP A 31 5.50 6.07 -13.30
N TYR A 32 4.91 5.00 -12.76
CA TYR A 32 5.60 3.87 -12.15
C TYR A 32 4.89 2.54 -12.46
N THR A 33 5.62 1.43 -12.31
CA THR A 33 5.09 0.08 -12.56
C THR A 33 4.56 -0.58 -11.30
N PHE A 34 5.26 -0.39 -10.18
CA PHE A 34 4.94 -1.01 -8.89
C PHE A 34 4.91 0.02 -7.77
N ALA A 35 3.99 -0.16 -6.83
CA ALA A 35 4.01 0.47 -5.52
C ALA A 35 4.26 -0.61 -4.46
N ILE A 36 5.18 -0.34 -3.55
CA ILE A 36 5.51 -1.23 -2.43
C ILE A 36 5.17 -0.47 -1.16
N TYR A 37 4.43 -1.11 -0.28
CA TYR A 37 4.06 -0.58 1.02
C TYR A 37 4.66 -1.45 2.10
N ASP A 38 5.45 -0.82 2.97
CA ASP A 38 6.00 -1.42 4.18
C ASP A 38 5.33 -0.79 5.40
N PHE A 39 4.86 -1.62 6.32
CA PHE A 39 4.14 -1.17 7.51
C PHE A 39 4.99 -1.30 8.76
N TYR A 40 4.95 -0.26 9.59
CA TYR A 40 5.68 -0.18 10.85
C TYR A 40 4.78 0.34 11.96
N ALA A 41 4.98 -0.13 13.19
CA ALA A 41 4.21 0.32 14.34
C ALA A 41 4.46 1.80 14.69
N ASN A 42 5.67 2.29 14.40
CA ASN A 42 6.09 3.66 14.69
C ASN A 42 7.34 4.07 13.87
N GLU A 43 7.72 5.34 13.96
CA GLU A 43 8.83 5.92 13.22
C GLU A 43 10.20 5.36 13.65
N GLN A 44 10.35 4.93 14.90
CA GLN A 44 11.63 4.34 15.39
C GLN A 44 11.86 2.97 14.76
N ASP A 45 10.80 2.18 14.63
CA ASP A 45 10.83 0.89 13.98
C ASP A 45 11.16 1.02 12.49
N LEU A 46 10.54 1.97 11.80
CA LEU A 46 10.86 2.30 10.41
C LEU A 46 12.35 2.65 10.24
N MET A 47 12.90 3.49 11.10
CA MET A 47 14.31 3.93 10.98
C MET A 47 15.31 2.82 11.31
N LYS A 48 14.93 1.86 12.15
CA LYS A 48 15.78 0.77 12.60
C LYS A 48 15.80 -0.42 11.62
N ASP A 49 14.69 -0.70 10.99
CA ASP A 49 14.46 -1.90 10.19
C ASP A 49 15.44 -2.10 9.03
N PRO A 50 15.87 -1.08 8.25
CA PRO A 50 16.84 -1.28 7.16
C PRO A 50 18.15 -1.90 7.62
N GLY A 51 18.63 -1.53 8.81
CA GLY A 51 19.82 -2.14 9.41
C GLY A 51 19.60 -3.61 9.78
N LEU A 52 18.44 -3.92 10.34
CA LEU A 52 18.05 -5.30 10.69
C LEU A 52 17.86 -6.17 9.45
N ALA A 53 17.23 -5.63 8.39
CA ALA A 53 17.07 -6.30 7.10
C ALA A 53 18.41 -6.71 6.49
N ASN A 54 19.37 -5.77 6.48
CA ASN A 54 20.72 -6.04 5.95
C ASN A 54 21.45 -7.09 6.79
N ALA A 55 21.38 -7.03 8.10
CA ALA A 55 21.98 -8.02 8.99
C ALA A 55 21.38 -9.42 8.80
N ALA A 56 20.04 -9.48 8.67
CA ALA A 56 19.33 -10.73 8.40
C ALA A 56 19.74 -11.33 7.05
N MET A 57 19.76 -10.52 6.00
CA MET A 57 20.18 -10.97 4.66
C MET A 57 21.61 -11.53 4.68
N GLN A 58 22.55 -10.84 5.33
CA GLN A 58 23.91 -11.32 5.45
C GLN A 58 23.98 -12.67 6.18
N ALA A 59 23.28 -12.80 7.32
CA ALA A 59 23.25 -14.04 8.10
C ALA A 59 22.64 -15.20 7.30
N ASN A 60 21.54 -14.95 6.58
CA ASN A 60 20.87 -15.97 5.78
C ASN A 60 21.75 -16.42 4.60
N VAL A 61 22.45 -15.49 3.93
CA VAL A 61 23.38 -15.81 2.84
C VAL A 61 24.58 -16.62 3.36
N ASP A 62 25.14 -16.26 4.52
CA ASP A 62 26.24 -17.01 5.15
C ASP A 62 25.82 -18.44 5.52
N ALA A 63 24.58 -18.61 5.99
CA ALA A 63 24.03 -19.92 6.32
C ALA A 63 23.85 -20.85 5.10
N MET A 64 23.74 -20.30 3.89
CA MET A 64 23.65 -21.08 2.65
C MET A 64 24.94 -21.82 2.30
N LYS A 65 26.10 -21.42 2.85
CA LYS A 65 27.41 -22.02 2.59
C LYS A 65 27.75 -22.15 1.10
N LEU A 66 27.42 -21.11 0.33
CA LEU A 66 27.62 -21.05 -1.12
C LEU A 66 29.12 -21.10 -1.45
N ASP A 67 29.47 -21.74 -2.57
CA ASP A 67 30.81 -21.60 -3.15
C ASP A 67 30.97 -20.20 -3.80
N ASP A 68 32.18 -19.89 -4.26
CA ASP A 68 32.49 -18.55 -4.77
C ASP A 68 31.69 -18.20 -6.05
N ALA A 69 31.48 -19.17 -6.93
CA ALA A 69 30.72 -18.96 -8.14
C ALA A 69 29.23 -18.66 -7.84
N ALA A 70 28.64 -19.38 -6.89
CA ALA A 70 27.27 -19.16 -6.45
C ALA A 70 27.10 -17.82 -5.70
N LYS A 71 28.12 -17.39 -4.94
CA LYS A 71 28.13 -16.05 -4.32
C LYS A 71 28.20 -14.94 -5.36
N GLU A 72 29.05 -15.08 -6.36
CA GLU A 72 29.15 -14.12 -7.46
C GLU A 72 27.82 -13.99 -8.22
N ALA A 73 27.18 -15.12 -8.52
CA ALA A 73 25.87 -15.16 -9.17
C ALA A 73 24.80 -14.45 -8.31
N LEU A 74 24.72 -14.75 -7.02
CA LEU A 74 23.78 -14.12 -6.09
C LEU A 74 24.01 -12.59 -6.00
N MET A 75 25.27 -12.17 -5.93
CA MET A 75 25.61 -10.75 -5.92
C MET A 75 25.21 -10.03 -7.21
N SER A 76 25.38 -10.66 -8.37
CA SER A 76 24.95 -10.13 -9.65
C SER A 76 23.42 -9.95 -9.72
N GLU A 77 22.66 -10.92 -9.23
CA GLU A 77 21.20 -10.81 -9.11
C GLU A 77 20.79 -9.69 -8.14
N TYR A 78 21.47 -9.57 -7.00
CA TYR A 78 21.23 -8.51 -6.04
C TYR A 78 21.49 -7.12 -6.63
N GLN A 79 22.58 -6.95 -7.36
CA GLN A 79 22.88 -5.71 -8.07
C GLN A 79 21.78 -5.37 -9.11
N THR A 80 21.29 -6.38 -9.83
CA THR A 80 20.17 -6.21 -10.76
C THR A 80 18.91 -5.76 -10.03
N TYR A 81 18.59 -6.38 -8.89
CA TYR A 81 17.46 -6.02 -8.05
C TYR A 81 17.56 -4.58 -7.54
N VAL A 82 18.72 -4.21 -6.97
CA VAL A 82 18.95 -2.84 -6.47
C VAL A 82 18.87 -1.81 -7.58
N ALA A 83 19.37 -2.11 -8.77
CA ALA A 83 19.31 -1.20 -9.91
C ALA A 83 17.87 -0.85 -10.34
N MET A 84 16.89 -1.71 -10.08
CA MET A 84 15.47 -1.43 -10.33
C MET A 84 14.94 -0.30 -9.44
N TYR A 85 15.49 -0.14 -8.23
CA TYR A 85 15.10 0.90 -7.28
C TYR A 85 15.90 2.20 -7.49
N VAL A 86 17.22 2.09 -7.67
CA VAL A 86 18.13 3.24 -7.62
C VAL A 86 17.82 4.30 -8.67
N HIS A 87 17.30 3.92 -9.83
CA HIS A 87 17.20 4.84 -10.96
C HIS A 87 15.87 5.58 -11.06
N ASN A 88 14.77 5.04 -10.54
CA ASN A 88 13.43 5.62 -10.70
C ASN A 88 12.51 5.20 -9.55
N HIS A 89 12.77 5.65 -8.34
CA HIS A 89 11.84 5.49 -7.23
C HIS A 89 11.59 6.81 -6.52
N SER A 90 10.48 6.89 -5.84
CA SER A 90 10.19 7.95 -4.89
C SER A 90 9.60 7.33 -3.63
N ASP A 91 10.00 7.86 -2.48
CA ASP A 91 9.54 7.38 -1.18
C ASP A 91 8.62 8.40 -0.52
N GLN A 92 7.60 7.89 0.14
CA GLN A 92 6.69 8.67 0.96
C GLN A 92 6.51 7.96 2.29
N ILE A 93 6.57 8.69 3.39
CA ILE A 93 6.15 8.19 4.69
C ILE A 93 4.75 8.73 4.96
N ARG A 94 3.83 7.83 5.25
CA ARG A 94 2.44 8.14 5.53
C ARG A 94 2.05 7.60 6.90
N GLN A 95 1.06 8.22 7.53
CA GLN A 95 0.54 7.81 8.83
C GLN A 95 -0.91 7.35 8.69
N SER A 96 -1.22 6.21 9.31
CA SER A 96 -2.59 5.70 9.50
C SER A 96 -3.04 5.73 10.97
N ARG A 97 -2.18 6.22 11.88
CA ARG A 97 -2.53 6.38 13.31
C ARG A 97 -3.76 7.27 13.46
N ASP A 98 -4.65 6.88 14.38
CA ASP A 98 -5.90 7.57 14.69
C ASP A 98 -6.88 7.66 13.51
N LEU A 99 -6.71 6.79 12.51
CA LEU A 99 -7.57 6.72 11.32
C LEU A 99 -8.43 5.44 11.27
N GLU A 100 -8.55 4.70 12.37
CA GLU A 100 -9.37 3.48 12.46
C GLU A 100 -10.84 3.75 12.11
N THR A 101 -11.33 4.96 12.43
CA THR A 101 -12.68 5.39 12.04
C THR A 101 -12.80 5.78 10.56
N MET A 102 -11.69 5.73 9.81
CA MET A 102 -11.62 5.95 8.36
C MET A 102 -11.21 4.67 7.64
N SER A 103 -11.46 3.52 8.23
CA SER A 103 -11.17 2.21 7.66
C SER A 103 -12.26 1.21 7.99
N PHE A 104 -12.38 0.18 7.16
CA PHE A 104 -13.12 -1.04 7.46
C PHE A 104 -12.48 -2.22 6.73
N GLU A 105 -12.73 -3.41 7.24
CA GLU A 105 -12.38 -4.68 6.60
C GLU A 105 -13.56 -5.64 6.71
N ALA A 106 -13.84 -6.38 5.65
CA ALA A 106 -14.79 -7.48 5.69
C ALA A 106 -14.18 -8.66 6.46
N GLU A 107 -15.02 -9.41 7.18
CA GLU A 107 -14.57 -10.57 7.98
C GLU A 107 -13.89 -11.67 7.14
N ASP A 108 -14.23 -11.76 5.86
CA ASP A 108 -13.72 -12.75 4.92
C ASP A 108 -12.62 -12.19 3.99
N LEU A 109 -12.02 -11.07 4.33
CA LEU A 109 -10.93 -10.48 3.55
C LEU A 109 -9.73 -11.43 3.45
N ASP A 110 -9.44 -11.87 2.24
CA ASP A 110 -8.34 -12.79 1.94
C ASP A 110 -7.28 -12.14 1.04
N TRP A 111 -6.15 -11.76 1.63
CA TRP A 111 -5.00 -11.20 0.93
C TRP A 111 -4.14 -12.25 0.20
N SER A 112 -4.47 -13.55 0.27
CA SER A 112 -3.78 -14.55 -0.56
C SER A 112 -4.18 -14.49 -2.04
N THR A 113 -5.24 -13.75 -2.36
CA THR A 113 -5.76 -13.55 -3.72
C THR A 113 -5.56 -12.11 -4.19
N LYS A 114 -5.46 -11.92 -5.50
CA LYS A 114 -5.36 -10.59 -6.11
C LYS A 114 -6.58 -9.74 -5.78
N LYS A 115 -6.34 -8.43 -5.60
CA LYS A 115 -7.39 -7.43 -5.37
C LYS A 115 -7.25 -6.29 -6.36
N VAL A 116 -8.36 -5.66 -6.69
CA VAL A 116 -8.37 -4.36 -7.35
C VAL A 116 -8.37 -3.29 -6.26
N VAL A 117 -7.43 -2.36 -6.32
CA VAL A 117 -7.30 -1.30 -5.32
C VAL A 117 -7.35 0.05 -6.01
N VAL A 118 -8.36 0.83 -5.67
CA VAL A 118 -8.44 2.22 -6.12
C VAL A 118 -7.78 3.09 -5.06
N VAL A 119 -6.76 3.83 -5.46
CA VAL A 119 -6.06 4.79 -4.60
C VAL A 119 -6.45 6.18 -5.03
N SER A 120 -7.19 6.89 -4.18
CA SER A 120 -7.54 8.27 -4.40
C SER A 120 -6.63 9.17 -3.57
N THR A 121 -6.01 10.14 -4.22
CA THR A 121 -5.12 11.10 -3.56
C THR A 121 -5.78 12.47 -3.52
N TYR A 122 -5.64 13.19 -2.39
CA TYR A 122 -6.27 14.47 -2.19
C TYR A 122 -5.32 15.49 -1.58
N ASN A 123 -5.33 16.71 -2.12
CA ASN A 123 -4.82 17.88 -1.44
C ASN A 123 -6.00 18.70 -0.91
N THR A 124 -5.95 19.06 0.35
CA THR A 124 -7.02 19.81 1.01
C THR A 124 -6.74 21.29 1.01
N LYS A 125 -7.79 22.11 0.85
CA LYS A 125 -7.68 23.57 1.01
C LYS A 125 -7.29 23.92 2.43
N TRP A 126 -6.52 24.97 2.58
CA TRP A 126 -6.09 25.44 3.89
C TRP A 126 -7.25 25.61 4.88
N GLY A 127 -7.14 24.99 6.05
CA GLY A 127 -8.15 25.04 7.11
C GLY A 127 -9.37 24.12 6.88
N LYS A 128 -9.38 23.32 5.81
CA LYS A 128 -10.54 22.47 5.44
C LYS A 128 -10.33 20.97 5.76
N ASN A 129 -9.26 20.62 6.42
CA ASN A 129 -8.96 19.22 6.75
C ASN A 129 -10.08 18.54 7.57
N LYS A 130 -10.74 19.28 8.47
CA LYS A 130 -11.87 18.75 9.24
C LYS A 130 -13.06 18.40 8.36
N ASP A 131 -13.45 19.30 7.44
CA ASP A 131 -14.53 19.08 6.50
C ASP A 131 -14.26 17.87 5.59
N PHE A 132 -12.98 17.70 5.18
CA PHE A 132 -12.52 16.55 4.42
C PHE A 132 -12.71 15.24 5.20
N VAL A 133 -12.18 15.17 6.44
CA VAL A 133 -12.24 13.95 7.29
C VAL A 133 -13.70 13.58 7.59
N GLU A 134 -14.56 14.56 7.92
CA GLU A 134 -15.97 14.32 8.15
C GLU A 134 -16.69 13.82 6.89
N GLY A 135 -16.35 14.39 5.72
CA GLY A 135 -16.90 13.95 4.44
C GLY A 135 -16.51 12.53 4.06
N ILE A 136 -15.26 12.14 4.28
CA ILE A 136 -14.85 10.74 4.08
C ILE A 136 -15.63 9.82 5.01
N LYS A 137 -15.67 10.09 6.31
CA LYS A 137 -16.31 9.21 7.32
C LYS A 137 -17.81 9.04 7.10
N ASN A 138 -18.51 10.14 6.90
CA ASN A 138 -19.98 10.16 6.87
C ASN A 138 -20.55 9.97 5.45
N GLY A 139 -19.72 10.19 4.42
CA GLY A 139 -20.07 10.07 3.01
C GLY A 139 -19.47 8.84 2.37
N SER A 140 -18.34 9.01 1.68
CA SER A 140 -17.77 8.01 0.78
C SER A 140 -17.46 6.67 1.46
N LEU A 141 -16.87 6.68 2.65
CA LEU A 141 -16.52 5.44 3.36
C LEU A 141 -17.76 4.66 3.79
N LYS A 142 -18.76 5.36 4.31
CA LYS A 142 -20.03 4.77 4.72
C LYS A 142 -20.77 4.17 3.52
N THR A 143 -20.89 4.94 2.45
CA THR A 143 -21.52 4.48 1.20
C THR A 143 -20.81 3.27 0.63
N LEU A 144 -19.48 3.27 0.64
CA LEU A 144 -18.66 2.16 0.19
C LEU A 144 -18.90 0.90 1.02
N GLN A 145 -18.89 1.02 2.35
CA GLN A 145 -19.14 -0.09 3.27
C GLN A 145 -20.56 -0.66 3.11
N GLU A 146 -21.57 0.21 3.04
CA GLU A 146 -22.98 -0.18 2.91
C GLU A 146 -23.28 -0.81 1.54
N SER A 147 -22.49 -0.52 0.51
CA SER A 147 -22.67 -1.10 -0.82
C SER A 147 -22.40 -2.60 -0.85
N GLY A 148 -21.53 -3.10 0.03
CA GLY A 148 -21.11 -4.50 0.06
C GLY A 148 -20.24 -4.94 -1.13
N HIS A 149 -19.82 -4.01 -2.02
CA HIS A 149 -18.95 -4.31 -3.15
C HIS A 149 -17.47 -4.25 -2.79
N ALA A 150 -17.06 -3.32 -1.93
CA ALA A 150 -15.70 -3.28 -1.42
C ALA A 150 -15.52 -4.18 -0.21
N VAL A 151 -14.37 -4.84 -0.13
CA VAL A 151 -14.00 -5.74 0.98
C VAL A 151 -13.14 -5.05 2.04
N ALA A 152 -12.55 -3.92 1.72
CA ALA A 152 -11.86 -3.07 2.68
C ALA A 152 -11.74 -1.64 2.17
N ALA A 153 -11.53 -0.73 3.11
CA ALA A 153 -11.05 0.61 2.81
C ALA A 153 -10.14 1.11 3.93
N TYR A 154 -9.17 1.94 3.53
CA TYR A 154 -8.21 2.54 4.45
C TYR A 154 -7.97 4.00 4.09
N ALA A 155 -7.44 4.76 5.04
CA ALA A 155 -6.93 6.10 4.79
C ALA A 155 -5.53 6.26 5.36
N SER A 156 -4.74 7.13 4.74
CA SER A 156 -3.46 7.56 5.26
C SER A 156 -3.24 9.05 5.00
N ARG A 157 -2.59 9.73 5.92
CA ARG A 157 -2.20 11.12 5.77
C ARG A 157 -0.70 11.25 5.52
N HIS A 158 -0.33 12.27 4.79
CA HIS A 158 1.08 12.59 4.54
C HIS A 158 1.83 12.87 5.84
N PHE A 159 3.03 12.30 5.97
CA PHE A 159 3.93 12.58 7.08
C PHE A 159 5.26 13.18 6.59
N TYR A 160 5.93 12.54 5.62
CA TYR A 160 7.22 12.99 5.09
C TYR A 160 7.41 12.57 3.63
N GLY A 161 8.23 13.35 2.89
CA GLY A 161 8.49 13.15 1.46
C GLY A 161 7.58 13.99 0.56
N SER A 162 7.54 13.66 -0.72
CA SER A 162 6.61 14.28 -1.68
C SER A 162 5.28 13.52 -1.67
N GLY A 163 4.17 14.20 -1.95
CA GLY A 163 2.88 13.53 -2.11
C GLY A 163 1.70 14.35 -1.63
N ALA A 164 0.51 13.85 -1.89
CA ALA A 164 -0.75 14.47 -1.49
C ALA A 164 -0.98 14.37 0.03
N ASP A 165 -1.79 15.30 0.58
CA ASP A 165 -2.15 15.34 1.99
C ASP A 165 -2.76 14.03 2.47
N TRP A 166 -3.66 13.47 1.66
CA TRP A 166 -4.43 12.27 1.98
C TRP A 166 -4.38 11.26 0.85
N HIS A 167 -4.29 9.97 1.21
CA HIS A 167 -4.64 8.85 0.36
C HIS A 167 -5.80 8.08 1.00
N THR A 168 -6.75 7.67 0.17
CA THR A 168 -7.74 6.64 0.54
C THR A 168 -7.56 5.45 -0.38
N TYR A 169 -7.82 4.27 0.15
CA TYR A 169 -7.65 3.00 -0.54
C TYR A 169 -8.97 2.27 -0.47
N GLN A 170 -9.52 1.89 -1.61
CA GLN A 170 -10.73 1.08 -1.71
C GLN A 170 -10.34 -0.26 -2.31
N VAL A 171 -10.68 -1.34 -1.65
CA VAL A 171 -10.24 -2.70 -2.00
C VAL A 171 -11.44 -3.52 -2.47
N TYR A 172 -11.33 -4.10 -3.64
CA TYR A 172 -12.36 -4.94 -4.27
C TYR A 172 -11.79 -6.33 -4.58
N ASN A 173 -12.61 -7.37 -4.47
CA ASN A 173 -12.18 -8.72 -4.86
C ASN A 173 -11.97 -8.84 -6.37
N SER A 174 -12.67 -8.06 -7.18
CA SER A 174 -12.61 -8.13 -8.64
C SER A 174 -12.91 -6.79 -9.33
N TRP A 175 -12.58 -6.72 -10.61
CA TRP A 175 -13.01 -5.64 -11.50
C TRP A 175 -14.53 -5.54 -11.61
N SER A 176 -15.25 -6.66 -11.52
CA SER A 176 -16.72 -6.67 -11.55
C SER A 176 -17.31 -6.01 -10.32
N ASP A 177 -16.72 -6.22 -9.12
CA ASP A 177 -17.18 -5.58 -7.90
C ASP A 177 -16.93 -4.07 -7.93
N PHE A 178 -15.75 -3.65 -8.42
CA PHE A 178 -15.45 -2.25 -8.64
C PHE A 178 -16.42 -1.60 -9.63
N ALA A 179 -16.65 -2.24 -10.79
CA ALA A 179 -17.57 -1.72 -11.79
C ALA A 179 -19.01 -1.63 -11.27
N ALA A 180 -19.47 -2.61 -10.48
CA ALA A 180 -20.80 -2.60 -9.88
C ALA A 180 -20.95 -1.46 -8.86
N TYR A 181 -19.92 -1.18 -8.07
CA TYR A 181 -19.91 -0.02 -7.17
C TYR A 181 -20.00 1.29 -7.93
N GLU A 182 -19.19 1.48 -8.96
CA GLU A 182 -19.21 2.68 -9.79
C GLU A 182 -20.56 2.89 -10.50
N GLU A 183 -21.12 1.83 -11.08
CA GLU A 183 -22.43 1.88 -11.75
C GLU A 183 -23.55 2.29 -10.77
N ALA A 184 -23.54 1.77 -9.55
CA ALA A 184 -24.53 2.09 -8.53
C ALA A 184 -24.44 3.55 -8.04
N ASN A 185 -23.25 4.15 -8.09
CA ASN A 185 -23.01 5.52 -7.59
C ASN A 185 -22.96 6.57 -8.72
N LEU A 186 -22.91 6.16 -9.98
CA LEU A 186 -22.79 7.08 -11.11
C LEU A 186 -24.06 7.93 -11.28
N GLY A 187 -23.86 9.25 -11.22
CA GLY A 187 -24.94 10.20 -11.49
C GLY A 187 -25.98 10.39 -10.37
N GLY A 188 -25.73 9.84 -9.19
CA GLY A 188 -26.56 10.09 -8.01
C GLY A 188 -26.51 11.56 -7.57
N PRO A 189 -27.57 12.08 -6.90
CA PRO A 189 -27.58 13.44 -6.38
C PRO A 189 -26.59 13.58 -5.23
N MET A 190 -25.73 14.60 -5.29
CA MET A 190 -24.81 14.93 -4.21
C MET A 190 -25.56 15.38 -2.95
N THR A 191 -25.26 14.77 -1.82
CA THR A 191 -25.73 15.22 -0.50
C THR A 191 -25.04 16.51 -0.07
N GLU A 192 -25.53 17.17 0.98
CA GLU A 192 -24.86 18.35 1.53
C GLU A 192 -23.47 18.02 2.11
N ASP A 193 -23.27 16.80 2.60
CA ASP A 193 -21.96 16.34 3.08
C ASP A 193 -20.99 16.07 1.92
N ASP A 194 -21.46 15.52 0.80
CA ASP A 194 -20.65 15.40 -0.44
C ASP A 194 -20.22 16.78 -0.95
N LYS A 195 -21.12 17.75 -0.95
CA LYS A 195 -20.79 19.13 -1.37
C LYS A 195 -19.73 19.76 -0.47
N LYS A 196 -19.81 19.56 0.86
CA LYS A 196 -18.79 20.05 1.80
C LYS A 196 -17.46 19.35 1.58
N PHE A 197 -17.49 18.03 1.39
CA PHE A 197 -16.30 17.24 1.07
C PHE A 197 -15.60 17.77 -0.18
N TRP A 198 -16.30 17.86 -1.30
CA TRP A 198 -15.72 18.36 -2.55
C TRP A 198 -15.28 19.82 -2.47
N ALA A 199 -15.99 20.66 -1.70
CA ALA A 199 -15.59 22.04 -1.45
C ALA A 199 -14.31 22.15 -0.62
N SER A 200 -13.93 21.13 0.14
CA SER A 200 -12.70 21.07 0.96
C SER A 200 -11.46 20.70 0.16
N ILE A 201 -11.61 20.15 -1.04
CA ILE A 201 -10.53 19.62 -1.87
C ILE A 201 -10.01 20.70 -2.81
N ASP A 202 -8.69 20.82 -2.89
CA ASP A 202 -7.98 21.67 -3.85
C ASP A 202 -7.68 20.90 -5.14
N SER A 203 -7.18 19.67 -5.00
CA SER A 203 -6.93 18.76 -6.11
C SER A 203 -7.09 17.30 -5.68
N HIS A 204 -7.48 16.44 -6.63
CA HIS A 204 -7.47 14.99 -6.43
C HIS A 204 -7.08 14.28 -7.70
N SER A 205 -6.64 13.03 -7.54
CA SER A 205 -6.45 12.07 -8.63
C SER A 205 -6.70 10.66 -8.13
N ASP A 206 -7.09 9.80 -9.05
CA ASP A 206 -7.33 8.39 -8.79
C ASP A 206 -6.41 7.54 -9.65
N GLU A 207 -5.94 6.45 -9.08
CA GLU A 207 -5.22 5.41 -9.80
C GLU A 207 -5.74 4.03 -9.40
N ILE A 208 -5.63 3.09 -10.31
CA ILE A 208 -6.07 1.72 -10.06
C ILE A 208 -4.86 0.82 -10.06
N LEU A 209 -4.69 0.12 -8.95
CA LEU A 209 -3.63 -0.84 -8.73
C LEU A 209 -4.22 -2.25 -8.62
N THR A 210 -3.42 -3.23 -8.93
CA THR A 210 -3.69 -4.63 -8.60
C THR A 210 -2.76 -5.04 -7.47
N TYR A 211 -3.30 -5.43 -6.32
CA TYR A 211 -2.54 -6.11 -5.29
C TYR A 211 -2.07 -7.45 -5.83
N ILE A 212 -0.76 -7.69 -5.80
CA ILE A 212 -0.12 -8.85 -6.41
C ILE A 212 0.68 -9.71 -5.44
N GLY A 213 0.79 -9.30 -4.18
CA GLY A 213 1.47 -10.06 -3.14
C GLY A 213 1.71 -9.24 -1.90
N GLY A 214 2.03 -9.90 -0.82
CA GLY A 214 2.33 -9.25 0.43
C GLY A 214 3.14 -10.09 1.38
N MET A 215 3.50 -9.48 2.47
CA MET A 215 4.26 -10.06 3.56
C MET A 215 3.29 -10.61 4.61
N ASP A 216 3.45 -11.85 4.96
CA ASP A 216 2.76 -12.44 6.11
C ASP A 216 3.23 -11.73 7.41
N PRO A 217 2.31 -11.20 8.23
CA PRO A 217 2.69 -10.39 9.40
C PRO A 217 3.38 -11.19 10.52
N GLU A 218 3.15 -12.51 10.59
CA GLU A 218 3.75 -13.36 11.62
C GLU A 218 5.14 -13.85 11.20
N THR A 219 5.23 -14.40 9.99
CA THR A 219 6.47 -15.01 9.48
C THR A 219 7.38 -14.01 8.78
N LYS A 220 6.83 -12.85 8.36
CA LYS A 220 7.50 -11.82 7.55
C LYS A 220 7.97 -12.32 6.18
N VAL A 221 7.44 -13.45 5.74
CA VAL A 221 7.72 -14.03 4.43
C VAL A 221 6.81 -13.36 3.39
N PHE A 222 7.43 -12.84 2.34
CA PHE A 222 6.69 -12.31 1.19
C PHE A 222 6.27 -13.43 0.25
N SER A 223 5.05 -13.35 -0.28
CA SER A 223 4.57 -14.25 -1.33
C SER A 223 3.64 -13.53 -2.30
N TYR A 224 3.62 -13.99 -3.56
CA TYR A 224 2.68 -13.48 -4.55
C TYR A 224 1.28 -14.08 -4.36
N SER A 225 0.27 -13.23 -4.59
CA SER A 225 -1.14 -13.62 -4.61
C SER A 225 -1.45 -14.52 -5.81
N LYS A 226 -2.36 -15.47 -5.62
CA LYS A 226 -2.81 -16.42 -6.64
C LYS A 226 -3.79 -15.79 -7.62
#